data_03b56e4c838a957b698b10b57e608ec2
#
_entry.id   03b56e4c838a957b698b10b57e608ec2
#
_cell.length_a   1.000
_cell.length_b   1.000
_cell.length_c   1.000
_cell.angle_alpha   90.00
_cell.angle_beta   90.00
_cell.angle_gamma   90.00
#
_symmetry.space_group_name_H-M   'P 1'
#
loop_
_entity.id
_entity.type
_entity.pdbx_description
1 polymer ?
#
loop_
_entity_poly.entity_id
_entity_poly.type
_entity_poly.pdbx_seq_one_letter_code
_entity_poly.pdbx_strand_id
1 'polypeptide(L)'
;MTRSPSRRSPGKDAMDSIDYLRDSLLFEELTEEELARVAAIGRERTFEKDTEIIREDDMGDSLFLILAGSVRVYKTELSKEEEVINTLYVGDHFGEIALIDHQPRSATVVANEACRMLEIKRDDFQRLLEKDDALALKIYRAFVQALCQRIRETTESFVFLKTMGNASRIVD
;
A
#
# COMPACT_ATOMS: atom_id res chain seq x y z
N MET A 1 20.25 -15.29 -29.77
CA MET A 1 19.51 -14.06 -30.14
C MET A 1 18.69 -13.64 -28.92
N THR A 2 19.28 -12.79 -28.09
CA THR A 2 18.69 -12.26 -26.86
C THR A 2 17.87 -11.03 -27.21
N ARG A 3 16.53 -11.09 -26.98
CA ARG A 3 15.65 -9.93 -27.12
C ARG A 3 15.88 -8.99 -25.95
N SER A 4 16.40 -7.81 -26.22
CA SER A 4 16.47 -6.69 -25.29
C SER A 4 15.06 -6.25 -24.89
N PRO A 5 14.81 -5.90 -23.59
CA PRO A 5 13.54 -5.31 -23.18
C PRO A 5 13.37 -3.93 -23.82
N SER A 6 12.24 -3.70 -24.49
CA SER A 6 11.90 -2.43 -25.11
C SER A 6 11.79 -1.34 -24.02
N ARG A 7 12.59 -0.30 -24.13
CA ARG A 7 12.45 0.95 -23.36
C ARG A 7 11.10 1.57 -23.73
N ARG A 8 10.11 1.47 -22.84
CA ARG A 8 8.89 2.27 -22.94
C ARG A 8 9.22 3.73 -22.65
N SER A 9 8.59 4.64 -23.38
CA SER A 9 8.81 6.08 -23.27
C SER A 9 8.29 6.60 -21.93
N PRO A 10 9.09 7.35 -21.13
CA PRO A 10 8.74 7.77 -19.77
C PRO A 10 7.51 8.68 -19.67
N GLY A 11 7.02 9.27 -20.77
CA GLY A 11 5.90 10.21 -20.75
C GLY A 11 4.51 9.55 -20.71
N LYS A 12 4.36 8.32 -21.22
CA LYS A 12 3.06 7.62 -21.24
C LYS A 12 2.78 6.93 -19.90
N ASP A 13 3.81 6.35 -19.30
CA ASP A 13 3.70 5.65 -18.04
C ASP A 13 3.43 6.63 -16.86
N ALA A 14 3.93 7.87 -16.93
CA ALA A 14 3.66 8.90 -15.93
C ALA A 14 2.22 9.45 -15.99
N MET A 15 1.61 9.54 -17.18
CA MET A 15 0.21 9.94 -17.31
C MET A 15 -0.74 8.86 -16.76
N ASP A 16 -0.44 7.59 -17.02
CA ASP A 16 -1.23 6.48 -16.48
C ASP A 16 -1.14 6.45 -14.93
N SER A 17 0.03 6.74 -14.34
CA SER A 17 0.23 6.74 -12.89
C SER A 17 -0.55 7.86 -12.18
N ILE A 18 -0.74 9.03 -12.79
CA ILE A 18 -1.50 10.15 -12.21
C ILE A 18 -2.98 9.77 -12.01
N ASP A 19 -3.58 9.07 -12.95
CA ASP A 19 -4.99 8.64 -12.85
C ASP A 19 -5.19 7.70 -11.65
N TYR A 20 -4.28 6.74 -11.45
CA TYR A 20 -4.33 5.86 -10.28
C TYR A 20 -4.07 6.59 -8.95
N LEU A 21 -3.16 7.59 -8.95
CA LEU A 21 -2.93 8.42 -7.76
C LEU A 21 -4.17 9.21 -7.39
N ARG A 22 -4.89 9.76 -8.38
CA ARG A 22 -6.12 10.54 -8.17
C ARG A 22 -7.22 9.69 -7.52
N ASP A 23 -7.33 8.42 -7.89
CA ASP A 23 -8.34 7.49 -7.38
C ASP A 23 -7.96 6.90 -6.01
N SER A 24 -6.73 7.13 -5.55
CA SER A 24 -6.27 6.65 -4.25
C SER A 24 -6.63 7.61 -3.14
N LEU A 25 -7.17 7.06 -2.05
CA LEU A 25 -7.57 7.80 -0.85
C LEU A 25 -6.44 8.69 -0.28
N LEU A 26 -5.18 8.28 -0.44
CA LEU A 26 -4.03 9.05 0.04
C LEU A 26 -3.77 10.35 -0.73
N PHE A 27 -4.26 10.46 -1.95
CA PHE A 27 -3.90 11.55 -2.86
C PHE A 27 -5.11 12.27 -3.47
N GLU A 28 -6.34 11.91 -3.07
CA GLU A 28 -7.59 12.45 -3.61
C GLU A 28 -7.76 13.97 -3.44
N GLU A 29 -7.16 14.57 -2.39
CA GLU A 29 -7.20 16.01 -2.14
C GLU A 29 -6.10 16.79 -2.91
N LEU A 30 -5.26 16.11 -3.68
CA LEU A 30 -4.16 16.73 -4.41
C LEU A 30 -4.64 17.32 -5.75
N THR A 31 -4.05 18.47 -6.10
CA THR A 31 -4.21 19.06 -7.44
C THR A 31 -3.44 18.25 -8.50
N GLU A 32 -3.74 18.45 -9.78
CA GLU A 32 -3.03 17.79 -10.89
C GLU A 32 -1.51 18.04 -10.84
N GLU A 33 -1.09 19.25 -10.46
CA GLU A 33 0.33 19.60 -10.32
C GLU A 33 0.98 18.85 -9.15
N GLU A 34 0.29 18.74 -8.02
CA GLU A 34 0.76 17.98 -6.86
C GLU A 34 0.83 16.48 -7.16
N LEU A 35 -0.19 15.92 -7.85
CA LEU A 35 -0.19 14.53 -8.32
C LEU A 35 0.97 14.24 -9.27
N ALA A 36 1.26 15.16 -10.21
CA ALA A 36 2.40 15.02 -11.11
C ALA A 36 3.75 14.99 -10.34
N ARG A 37 3.88 15.77 -9.28
CA ARG A 37 5.07 15.76 -8.41
C ARG A 37 5.21 14.45 -7.63
N VAL A 38 4.13 13.88 -7.15
CA VAL A 38 4.12 12.55 -6.49
C VAL A 38 4.46 11.46 -7.51
N ALA A 39 3.83 11.48 -8.69
CA ALA A 39 4.13 10.53 -9.76
C ALA A 39 5.61 10.57 -10.20
N ALA A 40 6.21 11.74 -10.23
CA ALA A 40 7.60 11.93 -10.64
C ALA A 40 8.64 11.27 -9.71
N ILE A 41 8.30 11.04 -8.44
CA ILE A 41 9.16 10.33 -7.48
C ILE A 41 8.84 8.83 -7.41
N GLY A 42 7.73 8.40 -7.99
CA GLY A 42 7.33 7.00 -8.05
C GLY A 42 8.08 6.22 -9.12
N ARG A 43 8.23 4.92 -8.90
CA ARG A 43 8.80 3.97 -9.86
C ARG A 43 7.85 2.80 -10.06
N GLU A 44 7.47 2.53 -11.31
CA GLU A 44 6.69 1.32 -11.59
C GLU A 44 7.51 0.05 -11.37
N ARG A 45 6.89 -0.90 -10.69
CA ARG A 45 7.40 -2.23 -10.41
C ARG A 45 6.38 -3.28 -10.83
N THR A 46 6.86 -4.39 -11.31
CA THR A 46 6.03 -5.57 -11.64
C THR A 46 6.46 -6.74 -10.77
N PHE A 47 5.47 -7.48 -10.30
CA PHE A 47 5.67 -8.65 -9.46
C PHE A 47 4.87 -9.82 -10.06
N GLU A 48 5.50 -10.98 -10.15
CA GLU A 48 4.83 -12.21 -10.54
C GLU A 48 3.92 -12.72 -9.41
N LYS A 49 2.95 -13.57 -9.77
CA LYS A 49 2.12 -14.26 -8.79
C LYS A 49 2.98 -14.94 -7.72
N ASP A 50 2.49 -14.92 -6.47
CA ASP A 50 3.13 -15.50 -5.29
C ASP A 50 4.48 -14.88 -4.91
N THR A 51 4.85 -13.73 -5.51
CA THR A 51 6.00 -12.95 -5.08
C THR A 51 5.70 -12.26 -3.75
N GLU A 52 6.57 -12.44 -2.76
CA GLU A 52 6.59 -11.66 -1.53
C GLU A 52 7.14 -10.26 -1.82
N ILE A 53 6.31 -9.24 -1.65
CA ILE A 53 6.64 -7.83 -1.98
C ILE A 53 7.25 -7.13 -0.78
N ILE A 54 6.68 -7.34 0.39
CA ILE A 54 7.22 -6.94 1.69
C ILE A 54 7.05 -8.08 2.68
N ARG A 55 7.97 -8.17 3.64
CA ARG A 55 7.96 -9.17 4.70
C ARG A 55 7.78 -8.51 6.06
N GLU A 56 6.96 -9.14 6.92
CA GLU A 56 6.83 -8.77 8.34
C GLU A 56 8.22 -8.70 9.01
N ASP A 57 8.40 -7.75 9.90
CA ASP A 57 9.61 -7.46 10.66
C ASP A 57 10.82 -6.93 9.84
N ASP A 58 10.76 -6.92 8.51
CA ASP A 58 11.79 -6.24 7.71
C ASP A 58 11.69 -4.72 7.86
N MET A 59 12.83 -4.03 7.79
CA MET A 59 12.83 -2.57 7.77
C MET A 59 12.25 -2.06 6.45
N GLY A 60 11.15 -1.30 6.56
CA GLY A 60 10.46 -0.76 5.40
C GLY A 60 10.95 0.63 5.01
N ASP A 61 11.12 0.87 3.72
CA ASP A 61 11.54 2.16 3.15
C ASP A 61 10.69 2.62 1.97
N SER A 62 9.58 1.96 1.71
CA SER A 62 8.73 2.21 0.54
C SER A 62 7.25 2.07 0.85
N LEU A 63 6.45 2.88 0.15
CA LEU A 63 5.01 2.78 -0.03
C LEU A 63 4.75 2.18 -1.42
N PHE A 64 3.73 1.35 -1.53
CA PHE A 64 3.25 0.80 -2.80
C PHE A 64 1.79 1.16 -3.04
N LEU A 65 1.48 1.66 -4.24
CA LEU A 65 0.11 1.83 -4.76
C LEU A 65 -0.13 0.77 -5.82
N ILE A 66 -1.25 0.04 -5.75
CA ILE A 66 -1.59 -1.03 -6.68
C ILE A 66 -2.19 -0.42 -7.97
N LEU A 67 -1.51 -0.61 -9.10
CA LEU A 67 -1.95 -0.15 -10.42
C LEU A 67 -2.66 -1.25 -11.22
N ALA A 68 -2.33 -2.52 -10.95
CA ALA A 68 -2.98 -3.70 -11.54
C ALA A 68 -2.75 -4.93 -10.66
N GLY A 69 -3.72 -5.84 -10.65
CA GLY A 69 -3.68 -7.07 -9.85
C GLY A 69 -4.20 -6.88 -8.44
N SER A 70 -3.91 -7.84 -7.57
CA SER A 70 -4.32 -7.87 -6.18
C SER A 70 -3.27 -8.52 -5.30
N VAL A 71 -3.25 -8.18 -4.01
CA VAL A 71 -2.33 -8.74 -3.04
C VAL A 71 -3.07 -9.23 -1.81
N ARG A 72 -2.53 -10.24 -1.13
CA ARG A 72 -2.96 -10.68 0.20
C ARG A 72 -1.99 -10.17 1.25
N VAL A 73 -2.56 -9.70 2.34
CA VAL A 73 -1.82 -9.27 3.54
C VAL A 73 -2.01 -10.34 4.61
N TYR A 74 -0.94 -10.85 5.16
CA TYR A 74 -0.99 -11.81 6.24
C TYR A 74 0.04 -11.54 7.32
N LYS A 75 -0.21 -12.11 8.49
CA LYS A 75 0.67 -12.08 9.62
C LYS A 75 1.00 -13.51 10.05
N THR A 76 2.26 -13.75 10.39
CA THR A 76 2.67 -15.06 10.89
C THR A 76 2.36 -15.12 12.38
N GLU A 77 1.40 -15.96 12.76
CA GLU A 77 1.10 -16.20 14.16
C GLU A 77 2.15 -17.10 14.84
N LEU A 78 2.09 -17.17 16.18
CA LEU A 78 2.93 -18.06 17.01
C LEU A 78 2.76 -19.54 16.63
N SER A 79 1.64 -19.93 16.04
CA SER A 79 1.37 -21.28 15.51
C SER A 79 2.04 -21.60 14.17
N LYS A 80 2.72 -20.63 13.54
CA LYS A 80 3.28 -20.71 12.18
C LYS A 80 2.23 -20.91 11.06
N GLU A 81 0.97 -20.69 11.34
CA GLU A 81 -0.08 -20.63 10.33
C GLU A 81 -0.20 -19.21 9.80
N GLU A 82 -0.26 -19.08 8.47
CA GLU A 82 -0.48 -17.79 7.80
C GLU A 82 -1.96 -17.42 7.92
N GLU A 83 -2.28 -16.38 8.68
CA GLU A 83 -3.63 -15.84 8.71
C GLU A 83 -3.75 -14.65 7.76
N VAL A 84 -4.57 -14.81 6.72
CA VAL A 84 -4.86 -13.71 5.79
C VAL A 84 -5.71 -12.68 6.51
N ILE A 85 -5.13 -11.50 6.74
CA ILE A 85 -5.78 -10.38 7.43
C ILE A 85 -6.68 -9.63 6.45
N ASN A 86 -6.18 -9.40 5.21
CA ASN A 86 -6.87 -8.59 4.22
C ASN A 86 -6.40 -8.92 2.80
N THR A 87 -7.22 -8.54 1.81
CA THR A 87 -6.85 -8.51 0.39
C THR A 87 -7.00 -7.09 -0.12
N LEU A 88 -5.97 -6.60 -0.82
CA LEU A 88 -5.93 -5.26 -1.39
C LEU A 88 -5.99 -5.33 -2.92
N TYR A 89 -6.63 -4.35 -3.52
CA TYR A 89 -6.95 -4.28 -4.94
C TYR A 89 -6.39 -3.00 -5.59
N VAL A 90 -6.64 -2.83 -6.87
CA VAL A 90 -6.27 -1.62 -7.62
C VAL A 90 -6.82 -0.37 -6.93
N GLY A 91 -5.96 0.64 -6.74
CA GLY A 91 -6.26 1.88 -6.01
C GLY A 91 -5.90 1.82 -4.52
N ASP A 92 -5.79 0.62 -3.93
CA ASP A 92 -5.32 0.47 -2.57
C ASP A 92 -3.80 0.67 -2.47
N HIS A 93 -3.35 0.98 -1.26
CA HIS A 93 -1.95 1.17 -0.94
C HIS A 93 -1.53 0.36 0.29
N PHE A 94 -0.23 0.10 0.42
CA PHE A 94 0.35 -0.56 1.59
C PHE A 94 1.80 -0.13 1.83
N GLY A 95 2.29 -0.40 3.03
CA GLY A 95 3.65 -0.06 3.42
C GLY A 95 3.83 1.39 3.89
N GLU A 96 2.75 2.17 3.97
CA GLU A 96 2.72 3.57 4.39
C GLU A 96 3.15 3.76 5.86
N ILE A 97 2.80 2.81 6.74
CA ILE A 97 3.08 2.91 8.18
C ILE A 97 4.58 3.07 8.41
N ALA A 98 5.39 2.21 7.80
CA ALA A 98 6.84 2.25 7.94
C ALA A 98 7.49 3.51 7.34
N LEU A 99 6.80 4.25 6.45
CA LEU A 99 7.27 5.55 5.98
C LEU A 99 7.18 6.63 7.06
N ILE A 100 6.19 6.51 7.96
CA ILE A 100 5.87 7.54 8.95
C ILE A 100 6.58 7.25 10.28
N ASP A 101 6.47 6.01 10.79
CA ASP A 101 6.92 5.67 12.13
C ASP A 101 8.32 5.07 12.21
N HIS A 102 8.95 4.80 11.05
CA HIS A 102 10.28 4.18 10.95
C HIS A 102 10.40 2.81 11.65
N GLN A 103 9.28 2.14 11.88
CA GLN A 103 9.26 0.82 12.48
C GLN A 103 9.35 -0.28 11.41
N PRO A 104 9.66 -1.52 11.80
CA PRO A 104 9.57 -2.68 10.91
C PRO A 104 8.18 -2.85 10.31
N ARG A 105 8.09 -3.56 9.19
CA ARG A 105 6.82 -3.91 8.52
C ARG A 105 5.89 -4.66 9.46
N SER A 106 4.65 -4.24 9.55
CA SER A 106 3.65 -4.82 10.44
C SER A 106 3.03 -6.11 9.92
N ALA A 107 3.21 -6.44 8.64
CA ALA A 107 2.68 -7.64 8.00
C ALA A 107 3.46 -7.98 6.73
N THR A 108 3.27 -9.20 6.24
CA THR A 108 3.77 -9.66 4.94
C THR A 108 2.71 -9.43 3.87
N VAL A 109 3.15 -9.00 2.68
CA VAL A 109 2.27 -8.79 1.52
C VAL A 109 2.79 -9.58 0.33
N VAL A 110 1.91 -10.40 -0.25
CA VAL A 110 2.22 -11.30 -1.36
C VAL A 110 1.25 -11.07 -2.52
N ALA A 111 1.77 -11.09 -3.73
CA ALA A 111 0.98 -10.96 -4.96
C ALA A 111 0.06 -12.18 -5.17
N ASN A 112 -1.25 -11.96 -5.33
CA ASN A 112 -2.20 -13.03 -5.68
C ASN A 112 -2.13 -13.44 -7.15
N GLU A 113 -1.67 -12.52 -7.98
CA GLU A 113 -1.56 -12.62 -9.43
C GLU A 113 -0.42 -11.72 -9.91
N ALA A 114 -0.18 -11.64 -11.20
CA ALA A 114 0.80 -10.68 -11.73
C ALA A 114 0.32 -9.24 -11.42
N CYS A 115 1.15 -8.49 -10.69
CA CYS A 115 0.83 -7.14 -10.22
C CYS A 115 1.72 -6.09 -10.85
N ARG A 116 1.16 -4.89 -11.05
CA ARG A 116 1.90 -3.67 -11.34
C ARG A 116 1.63 -2.65 -10.24
N MET A 117 2.67 -2.01 -9.74
CA MET A 117 2.60 -1.09 -8.62
C MET A 117 3.46 0.15 -8.85
N LEU A 118 3.07 1.26 -8.25
CA LEU A 118 3.91 2.43 -8.09
C LEU A 118 4.60 2.35 -6.73
N GLU A 119 5.92 2.20 -6.75
CA GLU A 119 6.77 2.23 -5.55
C GLU A 119 7.25 3.65 -5.30
N ILE A 120 7.01 4.19 -4.11
CA ILE A 120 7.51 5.49 -3.67
C ILE A 120 8.46 5.26 -2.50
N LYS A 121 9.73 5.64 -2.67
CA LYS A 121 10.74 5.52 -1.63
C LYS A 121 10.59 6.61 -0.57
N ARG A 122 10.85 6.24 0.70
CA ARG A 122 10.79 7.15 1.85
C ARG A 122 11.57 8.43 1.64
N ASP A 123 12.84 8.32 1.23
CA ASP A 123 13.72 9.47 1.11
C ASP A 123 13.25 10.45 0.01
N ASP A 124 12.70 9.93 -1.08
CA ASP A 124 12.15 10.75 -2.16
C ASP A 124 10.85 11.44 -1.69
N PHE A 125 10.02 10.70 -0.95
CA PHE A 125 8.78 11.20 -0.39
C PHE A 125 9.02 12.29 0.66
N GLN A 126 9.92 12.06 1.61
CA GLN A 126 10.27 13.06 2.63
C GLN A 126 10.82 14.33 2.01
N ARG A 127 11.76 14.21 1.04
CA ARG A 127 12.29 15.37 0.31
C ARG A 127 11.22 16.15 -0.46
N LEU A 128 10.17 15.49 -0.92
CA LEU A 128 9.04 16.16 -1.57
C LEU A 128 8.24 16.96 -0.54
N LEU A 129 7.94 16.37 0.63
CA LEU A 129 7.15 17.02 1.69
C LEU A 129 7.90 18.16 2.36
N GLU A 130 9.21 18.05 2.57
CA GLU A 130 10.05 19.11 3.16
C GLU A 130 10.09 20.38 2.33
N LYS A 131 9.79 20.32 1.03
CA LYS A 131 9.79 21.47 0.11
C LYS A 131 8.44 22.17 0.01
N ASP A 132 7.37 21.60 0.58
CA ASP A 132 6.01 22.11 0.41
C ASP A 132 5.12 21.72 1.60
N ASP A 133 5.04 22.62 2.56
CA ASP A 133 4.23 22.43 3.79
C ASP A 133 2.74 22.22 3.49
N ALA A 134 2.22 22.88 2.44
CA ALA A 134 0.81 22.74 2.07
C ALA A 134 0.51 21.33 1.52
N LEU A 135 1.38 20.82 0.66
CA LEU A 135 1.31 19.45 0.17
C LEU A 135 1.48 18.45 1.32
N ALA A 136 2.47 18.68 2.19
CA ALA A 136 2.71 17.84 3.36
C ALA A 136 1.47 17.74 4.26
N LEU A 137 0.81 18.87 4.53
CA LEU A 137 -0.40 18.89 5.34
C LEU A 137 -1.55 18.08 4.74
N LYS A 138 -1.79 18.20 3.43
CA LYS A 138 -2.81 17.40 2.72
C LYS A 138 -2.52 15.90 2.84
N ILE A 139 -1.30 15.50 2.55
CA ILE A 139 -0.87 14.10 2.61
C ILE A 139 -0.98 13.54 4.03
N TYR A 140 -0.49 14.25 5.05
CA TYR A 140 -0.62 13.78 6.43
C TYR A 140 -2.07 13.66 6.90
N ARG A 141 -2.96 14.57 6.48
CA ARG A 141 -4.40 14.45 6.76
C ARG A 141 -4.99 13.21 6.12
N ALA A 142 -4.66 12.92 4.86
CA ALA A 142 -5.11 11.71 4.17
C ALA A 142 -4.59 10.45 4.86
N PHE A 143 -3.33 10.41 5.29
CA PHE A 143 -2.79 9.29 6.09
C PHE A 143 -3.57 9.08 7.38
N VAL A 144 -3.86 10.14 8.13
CA VAL A 144 -4.66 10.05 9.36
C VAL A 144 -6.06 9.50 9.07
N GLN A 145 -6.71 9.94 8.00
CA GLN A 145 -8.03 9.45 7.59
C GLN A 145 -7.98 7.95 7.21
N ALA A 146 -7.00 7.54 6.41
CA ALA A 146 -6.81 6.14 6.02
C ALA A 146 -6.55 5.23 7.24
N LEU A 147 -5.71 5.67 8.19
CA LEU A 147 -5.46 4.94 9.43
C LEU A 147 -6.71 4.85 10.31
N CYS A 148 -7.48 5.92 10.44
CA CYS A 148 -8.76 5.91 11.17
C CYS A 148 -9.74 4.91 10.55
N GLN A 149 -9.83 4.86 9.23
CA GLN A 149 -10.68 3.90 8.54
C GLN A 149 -10.22 2.45 8.81
N ARG A 150 -8.94 2.14 8.68
CA ARG A 150 -8.39 0.81 8.98
C ARG A 150 -8.63 0.38 10.42
N ILE A 151 -8.51 1.30 11.39
CA ILE A 151 -8.80 1.01 12.79
C ILE A 151 -10.26 0.63 12.96
N ARG A 152 -11.20 1.34 12.33
CA ARG A 152 -12.64 1.01 12.39
C ARG A 152 -12.92 -0.36 11.80
N GLU A 153 -12.44 -0.65 10.59
CA GLU A 153 -12.60 -1.93 9.91
C GLU A 153 -12.04 -3.09 10.77
N THR A 154 -10.85 -2.91 11.33
CA THR A 154 -10.23 -3.90 12.22
C THR A 154 -11.05 -4.11 13.49
N THR A 155 -11.57 -3.04 14.08
CA THR A 155 -12.40 -3.11 15.30
C THR A 155 -13.72 -3.84 15.03
N GLU A 156 -14.37 -3.56 13.90
CA GLU A 156 -15.62 -4.23 13.49
C GLU A 156 -15.38 -5.72 13.26
N SER A 157 -14.31 -6.08 12.55
CA SER A 157 -13.91 -7.47 12.33
C SER A 157 -13.62 -8.20 13.65
N PHE A 158 -12.93 -7.56 14.58
CA PHE A 158 -12.64 -8.11 15.90
C PHE A 158 -13.92 -8.36 16.71
N VAL A 159 -14.86 -7.41 16.72
CA VAL A 159 -16.15 -7.55 17.41
C VAL A 159 -16.95 -8.70 16.81
N PHE A 160 -16.99 -8.80 15.48
CA PHE A 160 -17.68 -9.89 14.77
C PHE A 160 -17.12 -11.26 15.16
N LEU A 161 -15.80 -11.44 15.11
CA LEU A 161 -15.14 -12.70 15.50
C LEU A 161 -15.40 -13.07 16.96
N LYS A 162 -15.35 -12.10 17.88
CA LYS A 162 -15.63 -12.30 19.30
C LYS A 162 -17.07 -12.73 19.54
N THR A 163 -18.02 -12.17 18.79
CA THR A 163 -19.45 -12.51 18.90
C THR A 163 -19.70 -13.93 18.39
N MET A 164 -19.09 -14.32 17.27
CA MET A 164 -19.20 -15.68 16.73
C MET A 164 -18.54 -16.73 17.64
N GLY A 165 -17.37 -16.43 18.20
CA GLY A 165 -16.68 -17.32 19.13
C GLY A 165 -17.44 -17.52 20.45
N ASN A 166 -18.22 -16.54 20.91
CA ASN A 166 -19.10 -16.70 22.06
C ASN A 166 -20.38 -17.48 21.75
N ALA A 167 -20.90 -17.36 20.53
CA ALA A 167 -22.09 -18.14 20.11
C ALA A 167 -21.82 -19.65 20.08
N SER A 168 -20.60 -20.07 19.74
CA SER A 168 -20.18 -21.47 19.72
C SER A 168 -20.06 -22.10 21.15
N ARG A 169 -19.97 -21.29 22.21
CA ARG A 169 -19.84 -21.73 23.60
C ARG A 169 -21.16 -21.89 24.33
N ILE A 170 -22.31 -21.53 23.72
CA ILE A 170 -23.64 -21.56 24.33
C ILE A 170 -24.40 -22.83 23.90
N VAL A 171 -23.84 -23.67 23.05
CA VAL A 171 -24.52 -24.87 22.49
C VAL A 171 -24.01 -26.21 23.08
N ASP A 172 -23.22 -26.17 24.15
CA ASP A 172 -22.82 -27.35 24.95
C ASP A 172 -23.54 -27.42 26.28
#